data_17b34916515898b9bb8e5db9c3841108
#
_entry.id   17b34916515898b9bb8e5db9c3841108
#
_cell.length_a   1.000
_cell.length_b   1.000
_cell.length_c   1.000
_cell.angle_alpha   90.00
_cell.angle_beta   90.00
_cell.angle_gamma   90.00
#
_symmetry.space_group_name_H-M   'P 1'
#
loop_
_entity.id
_entity.type
_entity.pdbx_description
1 polymer ?
#
loop_
_entity_poly.entity_id
_entity_poly.type
_entity_poly.pdbx_seq_one_letter_code
_entity_poly.pdbx_strand_id
1 'polypeptide(L)'
;MSDLLPLARFGDLVATGLTDVTSDAAALDSAGFWAVCADYEGGLVCARFGDVRREPAPAPVPGEWRGPAVGDWTTSLDRAAYTAGVRRIREHIAAGEVYQANLCRVLSAPVAPDADVDALTALLARGNPAPYAGTIRLPGHGVEIATASPELFLRRDGRVVSSGPIKGTGRTEADLLDKDRAENVMIVDLVRNDIGQVCATGSVTVPDLCVVEKHPGLVHLVSTVRGELRDGAGWPELLAASFPPGSVTGAPKSSALRIIDALETAPRGPYTGGIGWVDADRGTGELAVGIRTFWIDRVAGELRFGTGAGITWGSDPEAEWRETELKAARLLAVASGTYEASGRTLT
;
A
#
# COMPACT_ATOMS: atom_id res chain seq x y z
N MET A 1 12.65 -9.06 24.59
CA MET A 1 12.90 -8.44 23.27
C MET A 1 13.12 -9.58 22.30
N SER A 2 12.40 -9.60 21.18
CA SER A 2 12.55 -10.65 20.16
C SER A 2 13.96 -10.57 19.56
N ASP A 3 14.67 -11.71 19.48
CA ASP A 3 15.99 -11.82 18.83
C ASP A 3 15.90 -11.80 17.28
N LEU A 4 14.79 -11.28 16.74
CA LEU A 4 14.57 -11.17 15.31
C LEU A 4 15.55 -10.17 14.69
N LEU A 5 16.31 -10.61 13.71
CA LEU A 5 17.28 -9.77 13.01
C LEU A 5 16.59 -8.89 11.95
N PRO A 6 17.17 -7.71 11.63
CA PRO A 6 16.72 -6.89 10.52
C PRO A 6 16.66 -7.68 9.21
N LEU A 7 15.56 -7.53 8.47
CA LEU A 7 15.28 -8.24 7.23
C LEU A 7 14.42 -7.36 6.32
N ALA A 8 14.71 -7.37 5.02
CA ALA A 8 13.74 -6.95 4.01
C ALA A 8 13.61 -8.06 2.95
N ARG A 9 12.39 -8.28 2.49
CA ARG A 9 12.05 -9.27 1.45
C ARG A 9 11.05 -8.67 0.47
N PHE A 10 11.32 -8.78 -0.83
CA PHE A 10 10.42 -8.34 -1.91
C PHE A 10 10.47 -9.36 -3.04
N GLY A 11 9.41 -10.16 -3.17
CA GLY A 11 9.41 -11.29 -4.09
C GLY A 11 10.52 -12.31 -3.75
N ASP A 12 11.46 -12.51 -4.67
CA ASP A 12 12.64 -13.37 -4.49
C ASP A 12 13.87 -12.62 -3.94
N LEU A 13 13.82 -11.28 -3.81
CA LEU A 13 14.90 -10.50 -3.20
C LEU A 13 14.85 -10.62 -1.68
N VAL A 14 15.98 -10.94 -1.07
CA VAL A 14 16.16 -10.97 0.39
C VAL A 14 17.37 -10.13 0.75
N ALA A 15 17.19 -9.20 1.67
CA ALA A 15 18.23 -8.31 2.16
C ALA A 15 18.42 -8.47 3.67
N THR A 16 19.66 -8.68 4.09
CA THR A 16 20.11 -8.85 5.48
C THR A 16 21.38 -8.05 5.75
N GLY A 17 21.83 -8.00 7.00
CA GLY A 17 23.00 -7.21 7.35
C GLY A 17 22.72 -5.72 7.24
N LEU A 18 21.78 -5.21 8.08
CA LEU A 18 21.46 -3.79 8.18
C LEU A 18 22.73 -2.97 8.48
N THR A 19 23.03 -1.97 7.65
CA THR A 19 24.24 -1.14 7.76
C THR A 19 23.94 0.32 8.08
N ASP A 20 22.74 0.80 7.72
CA ASP A 20 22.34 2.20 7.92
C ASP A 20 20.82 2.34 7.97
N VAL A 21 20.32 3.35 8.69
CA VAL A 21 18.92 3.74 8.69
C VAL A 21 18.83 5.27 8.71
N THR A 22 18.11 5.84 7.76
CA THR A 22 17.93 7.28 7.64
C THR A 22 16.52 7.66 7.23
N SER A 23 16.12 8.89 7.48
CA SER A 23 14.91 9.52 6.94
C SER A 23 15.17 10.44 5.75
N ASP A 24 16.41 10.53 5.28
CA ASP A 24 16.78 11.37 4.14
C ASP A 24 16.59 10.59 2.82
N ALA A 25 15.64 11.05 2.02
CA ALA A 25 15.38 10.46 0.70
C ALA A 25 16.57 10.56 -0.27
N ALA A 26 17.50 11.50 -0.06
CA ALA A 26 18.70 11.61 -0.90
C ALA A 26 19.61 10.38 -0.80
N ALA A 27 19.54 9.64 0.30
CA ALA A 27 20.25 8.37 0.45
C ALA A 27 19.90 7.35 -0.63
N LEU A 28 18.68 7.39 -1.16
CA LEU A 28 18.19 6.49 -2.20
C LEU A 28 18.85 6.71 -3.57
N ASP A 29 19.52 7.84 -3.78
CA ASP A 29 20.32 8.14 -4.98
C ASP A 29 21.85 8.03 -4.73
N SER A 30 22.25 7.50 -3.56
CA SER A 30 23.67 7.39 -3.18
C SER A 30 24.29 6.07 -3.64
N ALA A 31 24.27 5.05 -2.81
CA ALA A 31 24.85 3.71 -3.07
C ALA A 31 24.16 2.63 -2.24
N GLY A 32 24.20 1.39 -2.73
CA GLY A 32 23.73 0.19 -2.05
C GLY A 32 22.25 -0.08 -2.22
N PHE A 33 21.78 -1.10 -1.51
CA PHE A 33 20.39 -1.55 -1.54
C PHE A 33 19.62 -1.06 -0.30
N TRP A 34 18.50 -0.44 -0.53
CA TRP A 34 17.65 0.18 0.49
C TRP A 34 16.26 -0.44 0.52
N ALA A 35 15.81 -0.85 1.69
CA ALA A 35 14.37 -1.05 1.93
C ALA A 35 13.74 0.28 2.33
N VAL A 36 12.57 0.58 1.81
CA VAL A 36 11.90 1.87 1.97
C VAL A 36 10.50 1.68 2.54
N CYS A 37 10.21 2.41 3.61
CA CYS A 37 8.87 2.61 4.14
C CYS A 37 8.60 4.11 4.24
N ALA A 38 7.62 4.60 3.50
CA ALA A 38 7.09 5.95 3.65
C ALA A 38 5.68 5.86 4.21
N ASP A 39 5.47 6.34 5.43
CA ASP A 39 4.16 6.38 6.07
C ASP A 39 3.29 7.46 5.44
N TYR A 40 1.97 7.23 5.41
CA TYR A 40 1.00 8.19 4.86
C TYR A 40 1.16 9.61 5.41
N GLU A 41 1.49 9.76 6.68
CA GLU A 41 1.71 11.02 7.37
C GLU A 41 3.04 11.71 7.02
N GLY A 42 3.84 11.10 6.13
CA GLY A 42 5.10 11.66 5.64
C GLY A 42 6.35 11.21 6.41
N GLY A 43 6.23 10.28 7.35
CA GLY A 43 7.38 9.59 7.94
C GLY A 43 8.10 8.76 6.88
N LEU A 44 9.44 8.84 6.83
CA LEU A 44 10.25 8.08 5.89
C LEU A 44 11.31 7.28 6.63
N VAL A 45 11.42 6.00 6.34
CA VAL A 45 12.50 5.12 6.79
C VAL A 45 13.14 4.47 5.58
N CYS A 46 14.42 4.75 5.37
CA CYS A 46 15.29 4.11 4.38
C CYS A 46 16.32 3.28 5.12
N ALA A 47 16.31 1.98 4.95
CA ALA A 47 17.19 1.04 5.63
C ALA A 47 18.14 0.37 4.62
N ARG A 48 19.47 0.60 4.76
CA ARG A 48 20.47 0.03 3.86
C ARG A 48 20.95 -1.33 4.35
N PHE A 49 20.99 -2.28 3.42
CA PHE A 49 21.44 -3.64 3.66
C PHE A 49 22.70 -3.96 2.88
N GLY A 50 23.64 -4.68 3.54
CA GLY A 50 24.92 -5.05 2.96
C GLY A 50 24.91 -6.39 2.22
N ASP A 51 23.98 -7.28 2.54
CA ASP A 51 23.86 -8.61 1.93
C ASP A 51 22.50 -8.75 1.24
N VAL A 52 22.53 -8.78 -0.09
CA VAL A 52 21.32 -8.89 -0.93
C VAL A 52 21.46 -10.10 -1.84
N ARG A 53 20.50 -11.00 -1.76
CA ARG A 53 20.50 -12.24 -2.54
C ARG A 53 19.11 -12.57 -3.07
N ARG A 54 19.05 -13.46 -4.04
CA ARG A 54 17.77 -14.00 -4.52
C ARG A 54 17.55 -15.38 -3.91
N GLU A 55 16.39 -15.51 -3.27
CA GLU A 55 15.92 -16.77 -2.69
C GLU A 55 14.43 -16.96 -2.99
N PRO A 56 13.98 -18.19 -3.22
CA PRO A 56 12.55 -18.46 -3.31
C PRO A 56 11.82 -17.94 -2.05
N ALA A 57 10.59 -17.47 -2.23
CA ALA A 57 9.76 -17.09 -1.08
C ALA A 57 9.62 -18.28 -0.11
N PRO A 58 9.78 -18.07 1.20
CA PRO A 58 9.69 -19.15 2.17
C PRO A 58 8.28 -19.74 2.17
N ALA A 59 8.21 -21.07 2.28
CA ALA A 59 6.94 -21.71 2.55
C ALA A 59 6.50 -21.40 4.00
N PRO A 60 5.21 -21.14 4.25
CA PRO A 60 4.74 -20.95 5.63
C PRO A 60 5.02 -22.18 6.49
N VAL A 61 5.61 -21.97 7.66
CA VAL A 61 5.84 -23.04 8.65
C VAL A 61 4.66 -23.03 9.62
N PRO A 62 3.99 -24.18 9.82
CA PRO A 62 2.89 -24.26 10.78
C PRO A 62 3.33 -23.86 12.19
N GLY A 63 2.59 -22.91 12.82
CA GLY A 63 2.84 -22.44 14.18
C GLY A 63 3.90 -21.35 14.33
N GLU A 64 4.59 -20.95 13.25
CA GLU A 64 5.50 -19.80 13.28
C GLU A 64 4.75 -18.47 13.45
N TRP A 65 3.61 -18.32 12.79
CA TRP A 65 2.73 -17.17 12.99
C TRP A 65 1.61 -17.52 13.97
N ARG A 66 1.49 -16.75 15.02
CA ARG A 66 0.40 -16.79 15.99
C ARG A 66 -0.31 -15.45 15.99
N GLY A 67 -1.30 -15.33 15.13
CA GLY A 67 -2.09 -14.10 14.97
C GLY A 67 -3.18 -13.96 16.02
N PRO A 68 -3.85 -12.79 16.04
CA PRO A 68 -4.99 -12.51 16.92
C PRO A 68 -6.19 -13.38 16.55
N ALA A 69 -7.09 -13.65 17.52
CA ALA A 69 -8.36 -14.27 17.19
C ALA A 69 -9.23 -13.34 16.35
N VAL A 70 -10.11 -13.90 15.51
CA VAL A 70 -11.00 -13.12 14.62
C VAL A 70 -11.85 -12.10 15.40
N GLY A 71 -12.26 -12.45 16.64
CA GLY A 71 -13.09 -11.58 17.48
C GLY A 71 -12.33 -10.47 18.22
N ASP A 72 -10.99 -10.45 18.15
CA ASP A 72 -10.18 -9.46 18.86
C ASP A 72 -9.97 -8.15 18.08
N TRP A 73 -10.37 -8.14 16.81
CA TRP A 73 -10.21 -6.97 15.96
C TRP A 73 -11.17 -5.84 16.33
N THR A 74 -10.61 -4.68 16.62
CA THR A 74 -11.30 -3.41 16.82
C THR A 74 -11.11 -2.49 15.60
N THR A 75 -11.84 -1.39 15.54
CA THR A 75 -11.77 -0.45 14.39
C THR A 75 -11.74 1.00 14.87
N SER A 76 -10.96 1.84 14.19
CA SER A 76 -10.88 3.28 14.49
C SER A 76 -12.16 4.05 14.13
N LEU A 77 -12.91 3.60 13.12
CA LEU A 77 -14.23 4.11 12.78
C LEU A 77 -15.21 2.95 12.76
N ASP A 78 -16.24 3.01 13.57
CA ASP A 78 -17.35 2.07 13.51
C ASP A 78 -18.26 2.36 12.29
N ARG A 79 -19.26 1.51 12.07
CA ARG A 79 -20.20 1.67 10.94
C ARG A 79 -20.91 3.02 10.94
N ALA A 80 -21.30 3.52 12.11
CA ALA A 80 -22.03 4.80 12.22
C ALA A 80 -21.12 5.97 11.86
N ALA A 81 -19.90 5.99 12.40
CA ALA A 81 -18.90 7.02 12.13
C ALA A 81 -18.42 6.97 10.66
N TYR A 82 -18.14 5.78 10.12
CA TYR A 82 -17.72 5.62 8.73
C TYR A 82 -18.81 6.09 7.75
N THR A 83 -20.06 5.66 7.93
CA THR A 83 -21.18 6.08 7.05
C THR A 83 -21.48 7.57 7.17
N ALA A 84 -21.29 8.17 8.36
CA ALA A 84 -21.36 9.63 8.52
C ALA A 84 -20.24 10.34 7.76
N GLY A 85 -19.00 9.80 7.81
CA GLY A 85 -17.86 10.29 7.03
C GLY A 85 -18.13 10.25 5.52
N VAL A 86 -18.70 9.16 5.00
CA VAL A 86 -19.09 9.07 3.58
C VAL A 86 -20.09 10.18 3.21
N ARG A 87 -21.11 10.43 4.03
CA ARG A 87 -22.07 11.52 3.79
C ARG A 87 -21.38 12.88 3.78
N ARG A 88 -20.45 13.11 4.72
CA ARG A 88 -19.68 14.34 4.79
C ARG A 88 -18.80 14.58 3.57
N ILE A 89 -18.12 13.55 3.06
CA ILE A 89 -17.34 13.65 1.81
C ILE A 89 -18.26 14.00 0.64
N ARG A 90 -19.44 13.39 0.54
CA ARG A 90 -20.43 13.74 -0.51
C ARG A 90 -20.90 15.19 -0.42
N GLU A 91 -21.02 15.78 0.79
CA GLU A 91 -21.30 17.21 0.96
C GLU A 91 -20.17 18.07 0.40
N HIS A 92 -18.90 17.73 0.65
CA HIS A 92 -17.74 18.41 0.06
C HIS A 92 -17.70 18.27 -1.47
N ILE A 93 -18.09 17.11 -2.02
CA ILE A 93 -18.23 16.93 -3.46
C ILE A 93 -19.33 17.82 -4.03
N ALA A 94 -20.50 17.89 -3.38
CA ALA A 94 -21.60 18.76 -3.78
C ALA A 94 -21.22 20.25 -3.73
N ALA A 95 -20.36 20.64 -2.80
CA ALA A 95 -19.80 21.99 -2.69
C ALA A 95 -18.71 22.29 -3.74
N GLY A 96 -18.29 21.29 -4.53
CA GLY A 96 -17.24 21.44 -5.54
C GLY A 96 -15.81 21.49 -5.00
N GLU A 97 -15.59 21.06 -3.75
CA GLU A 97 -14.26 21.09 -3.12
C GLU A 97 -13.37 19.94 -3.54
N VAL A 98 -13.96 18.77 -3.83
CA VAL A 98 -13.28 17.56 -4.32
C VAL A 98 -14.18 16.82 -5.32
N TYR A 99 -13.57 16.02 -6.18
CA TYR A 99 -14.26 15.03 -7.02
C TYR A 99 -14.35 13.68 -6.32
N GLN A 100 -13.34 13.35 -5.55
CA GLN A 100 -13.22 12.11 -4.77
C GLN A 100 -12.33 12.35 -3.55
N ALA A 101 -12.62 11.67 -2.44
CA ALA A 101 -11.71 11.48 -1.32
C ALA A 101 -11.79 10.05 -0.80
N ASN A 102 -10.65 9.44 -0.47
CA ASN A 102 -10.63 8.13 0.16
C ASN A 102 -10.92 8.28 1.66
N LEU A 103 -11.86 7.49 2.16
CA LEU A 103 -12.11 7.35 3.59
C LEU A 103 -11.62 5.99 4.05
N CYS A 104 -10.74 6.01 5.07
CA CYS A 104 -10.09 4.83 5.58
C CYS A 104 -10.39 4.62 7.07
N ARG A 105 -10.23 3.38 7.51
CA ARG A 105 -10.25 2.99 8.92
C ARG A 105 -9.12 2.00 9.20
N VAL A 106 -8.59 2.05 10.39
CA VAL A 106 -7.55 1.14 10.87
C VAL A 106 -8.18 0.12 11.81
N LEU A 107 -7.91 -1.14 11.53
CA LEU A 107 -8.27 -2.27 12.38
C LEU A 107 -7.04 -2.64 13.22
N SER A 108 -7.26 -2.94 14.50
CA SER A 108 -6.20 -3.28 15.45
C SER A 108 -6.60 -4.48 16.27
N ALA A 109 -5.66 -5.36 16.55
CA ALA A 109 -5.84 -6.49 17.45
C ALA A 109 -4.55 -6.79 18.23
N PRO A 110 -4.62 -7.31 19.46
CA PRO A 110 -3.44 -7.68 20.22
C PRO A 110 -2.59 -8.72 19.49
N VAL A 111 -1.26 -8.58 19.56
CA VAL A 111 -0.34 -9.54 18.96
C VAL A 111 0.75 -9.95 19.96
N ALA A 112 1.23 -11.19 19.83
CA ALA A 112 2.28 -11.70 20.68
C ALA A 112 3.58 -10.88 20.55
N PRO A 113 4.34 -10.67 21.66
CA PRO A 113 5.58 -9.90 21.62
C PRO A 113 6.65 -10.48 20.70
N ASP A 114 6.61 -11.78 20.44
CA ASP A 114 7.51 -12.54 19.57
C ASP A 114 6.98 -12.76 18.15
N ALA A 115 5.84 -12.15 17.78
CA ALA A 115 5.25 -12.28 16.46
C ALA A 115 6.20 -11.75 15.36
N ASP A 116 6.34 -12.52 14.28
CA ASP A 116 7.21 -12.21 13.17
C ASP A 116 6.40 -11.89 11.89
N VAL A 117 6.55 -10.69 11.39
CA VAL A 117 5.90 -10.24 10.14
C VAL A 117 6.35 -11.03 8.90
N ASP A 118 7.56 -11.64 8.89
CA ASP A 118 8.00 -12.47 7.77
C ASP A 118 7.19 -13.77 7.70
N ALA A 119 6.87 -14.36 8.85
CA ALA A 119 5.97 -15.51 8.93
C ALA A 119 4.54 -15.15 8.47
N LEU A 120 4.04 -13.95 8.81
CA LEU A 120 2.76 -13.46 8.29
C LEU A 120 2.80 -13.27 6.77
N THR A 121 3.89 -12.70 6.22
CA THR A 121 4.06 -12.53 4.77
C THR A 121 4.02 -13.86 4.05
N ALA A 122 4.64 -14.91 4.58
CA ALA A 122 4.59 -16.25 4.00
C ALA A 122 3.14 -16.80 3.96
N LEU A 123 2.31 -16.54 4.98
CA LEU A 123 0.88 -16.89 4.96
C LEU A 123 0.09 -16.07 3.95
N LEU A 124 0.35 -14.77 3.86
CA LEU A 124 -0.28 -13.88 2.89
C LEU A 124 0.04 -14.31 1.46
N ALA A 125 1.27 -14.73 1.17
CA ALA A 125 1.65 -15.24 -0.16
C ALA A 125 0.81 -16.44 -0.61
N ARG A 126 0.35 -17.27 0.31
CA ARG A 126 -0.59 -18.39 0.03
C ARG A 126 -2.05 -17.94 -0.01
N GLY A 127 -2.45 -17.12 0.97
CA GLY A 127 -3.84 -16.73 1.15
C GLY A 127 -4.29 -15.57 0.25
N ASN A 128 -3.37 -14.70 -0.15
CA ASN A 128 -3.62 -13.53 -1.00
C ASN A 128 -2.37 -13.18 -1.81
N PRO A 129 -1.96 -14.01 -2.79
CA PRO A 129 -0.79 -13.72 -3.62
C PRO A 129 -0.92 -12.36 -4.31
N ALA A 130 0.17 -11.60 -4.32
CA ALA A 130 0.19 -10.26 -4.89
C ALA A 130 1.57 -9.94 -5.51
N PRO A 131 1.61 -9.11 -6.58
CA PRO A 131 2.84 -8.83 -7.32
C PRO A 131 3.88 -8.08 -6.50
N TYR A 132 3.46 -7.26 -5.54
CA TYR A 132 4.34 -6.44 -4.69
C TYR A 132 4.28 -6.89 -3.23
N ALA A 133 4.24 -8.22 -3.02
CA ALA A 133 4.31 -8.78 -1.68
C ALA A 133 5.71 -8.61 -1.08
N GLY A 134 5.78 -8.31 0.22
CA GLY A 134 7.06 -8.12 0.88
C GLY A 134 6.98 -8.00 2.40
N THR A 135 8.16 -8.03 2.99
CA THR A 135 8.40 -7.82 4.42
C THR A 135 9.43 -6.72 4.61
N ILE A 136 9.21 -5.82 5.56
CA ILE A 136 10.26 -5.00 6.16
C ILE A 136 10.20 -5.23 7.66
N ARG A 137 11.28 -5.73 8.26
CA ARG A 137 11.41 -5.97 9.69
C ARG A 137 12.67 -5.29 10.19
N LEU A 138 12.50 -4.19 10.92
CA LEU A 138 13.58 -3.38 11.48
C LEU A 138 13.35 -3.22 12.99
N PRO A 139 13.73 -4.23 13.80
CA PRO A 139 13.61 -4.15 15.26
C PRO A 139 14.33 -2.90 15.79
N GLY A 140 13.66 -2.16 16.68
CA GLY A 140 14.21 -0.92 17.24
C GLY A 140 14.00 0.35 16.39
N HIS A 141 13.50 0.23 15.15
CA HIS A 141 13.20 1.37 14.27
C HIS A 141 11.70 1.57 14.02
N GLY A 142 10.83 0.81 14.70
CA GLY A 142 9.38 0.95 14.60
C GLY A 142 8.77 0.48 13.25
N VAL A 143 9.53 -0.24 12.43
CA VAL A 143 9.06 -0.71 11.11
C VAL A 143 9.04 -2.23 11.09
N GLU A 144 7.85 -2.80 11.20
CA GLU A 144 7.59 -4.23 11.08
C GLU A 144 6.34 -4.44 10.24
N ILE A 145 6.52 -4.73 8.95
CA ILE A 145 5.48 -4.69 7.93
C ILE A 145 5.42 -6.00 7.17
N ALA A 146 4.20 -6.51 6.95
CA ALA A 146 3.87 -7.56 6.01
C ALA A 146 2.90 -7.02 4.96
N THR A 147 3.32 -6.90 3.72
CA THR A 147 2.49 -6.38 2.63
C THR A 147 2.17 -7.43 1.58
N ALA A 148 0.94 -7.41 1.09
CA ALA A 148 0.48 -8.13 -0.09
C ALA A 148 -0.15 -7.15 -1.10
N SER A 149 0.57 -6.06 -1.38
CA SER A 149 0.07 -5.00 -2.24
C SER A 149 -0.07 -5.46 -3.69
N PRO A 150 -1.20 -5.17 -4.34
CA PRO A 150 -1.36 -5.41 -5.77
C PRO A 150 -0.90 -4.23 -6.63
N GLU A 151 -0.64 -3.05 -6.06
CA GLU A 151 -0.58 -1.78 -6.78
C GLU A 151 0.81 -1.16 -6.76
N LEU A 152 1.31 -0.85 -7.95
CA LEU A 152 2.57 -0.12 -8.12
C LEU A 152 2.35 1.37 -7.84
N PHE A 153 3.07 1.88 -6.84
CA PHE A 153 3.15 3.31 -6.60
C PHE A 153 4.15 3.97 -7.54
N LEU A 154 5.41 3.59 -7.44
CA LEU A 154 6.50 4.12 -8.27
C LEU A 154 7.48 3.01 -8.63
N ARG A 155 7.88 2.96 -9.90
CA ARG A 155 9.04 2.21 -10.37
C ARG A 155 10.00 3.17 -11.06
N ARG A 156 11.28 3.02 -10.79
CA ARG A 156 12.34 3.76 -11.47
C ARG A 156 13.33 2.78 -12.09
N ASP A 157 13.76 3.08 -13.30
CA ASP A 157 14.82 2.40 -14.04
C ASP A 157 15.66 3.47 -14.75
N GLY A 158 16.81 3.79 -14.18
CA GLY A 158 17.62 4.93 -14.56
C GLY A 158 16.84 6.25 -14.43
N ARG A 159 16.53 6.89 -15.57
CA ARG A 159 15.72 8.11 -15.61
C ARG A 159 14.22 7.83 -15.86
N VAL A 160 13.88 6.65 -16.27
CA VAL A 160 12.49 6.29 -16.55
C VAL A 160 11.75 6.02 -15.25
N VAL A 161 10.62 6.69 -15.06
CA VAL A 161 9.72 6.45 -13.92
C VAL A 161 8.36 6.01 -14.43
N SER A 162 7.71 5.15 -13.68
CA SER A 162 6.34 4.70 -13.97
C SER A 162 5.54 4.49 -12.69
N SER A 163 4.22 4.61 -12.83
CA SER A 163 3.22 4.29 -11.81
C SER A 163 2.09 3.48 -12.43
N GLY A 164 1.51 2.56 -11.65
CA GLY A 164 0.51 1.63 -12.13
C GLY A 164 -0.79 1.67 -11.31
N PRO A 165 -1.59 2.74 -11.40
CA PRO A 165 -2.83 2.84 -10.63
C PRO A 165 -3.85 1.77 -11.06
N ILE A 166 -4.50 1.17 -10.07
CA ILE A 166 -5.56 0.16 -10.24
C ILE A 166 -6.89 0.75 -9.77
N LYS A 167 -7.92 0.59 -10.60
CA LYS A 167 -9.32 0.81 -10.21
C LYS A 167 -10.18 -0.28 -10.85
N GLY A 168 -11.20 -0.72 -10.12
CA GLY A 168 -11.99 -1.85 -10.55
C GLY A 168 -11.28 -3.20 -10.31
N THR A 169 -11.99 -4.07 -9.62
CA THR A 169 -11.59 -5.45 -9.38
C THR A 169 -12.83 -6.32 -9.51
N GLY A 170 -12.73 -7.36 -10.30
CA GLY A 170 -13.81 -8.30 -10.52
C GLY A 170 -13.31 -9.74 -10.53
N ARG A 171 -14.20 -10.69 -10.61
CA ARG A 171 -13.87 -12.10 -10.91
C ARG A 171 -13.66 -12.30 -12.40
N THR A 172 -14.37 -11.51 -13.20
CA THR A 172 -14.36 -11.53 -14.67
C THR A 172 -14.37 -10.11 -15.21
N GLU A 173 -14.09 -9.91 -16.49
CA GLU A 173 -14.18 -8.62 -17.16
C GLU A 173 -15.60 -8.02 -17.10
N ALA A 174 -16.64 -8.85 -17.05
CA ALA A 174 -18.03 -8.39 -16.98
C ALA A 174 -18.38 -7.73 -15.65
N ASP A 175 -17.56 -7.95 -14.61
CA ASP A 175 -17.74 -7.32 -13.30
C ASP A 175 -17.16 -5.90 -13.24
N LEU A 176 -16.35 -5.50 -14.24
CA LEU A 176 -15.76 -4.16 -14.35
C LEU A 176 -16.78 -3.19 -14.94
N LEU A 177 -17.10 -2.14 -14.18
CA LEU A 177 -18.15 -1.20 -14.52
C LEU A 177 -17.60 0.06 -15.21
N ASP A 178 -18.45 0.79 -15.91
CA ASP A 178 -18.09 2.08 -16.52
C ASP A 178 -17.61 3.10 -15.49
N LYS A 179 -18.12 3.06 -14.26
CA LYS A 179 -17.64 3.89 -13.15
C LYS A 179 -16.18 3.60 -12.83
N ASP A 180 -15.74 2.33 -12.87
CA ASP A 180 -14.36 1.94 -12.57
C ASP A 180 -13.40 2.52 -13.61
N ARG A 181 -13.83 2.56 -14.88
CA ARG A 181 -13.08 3.22 -15.97
C ARG A 181 -12.97 4.72 -15.75
N ALA A 182 -14.08 5.38 -15.40
CA ALA A 182 -14.09 6.81 -15.13
C ALA A 182 -13.19 7.18 -13.93
N GLU A 183 -13.24 6.41 -12.85
CA GLU A 183 -12.36 6.58 -11.70
C GLU A 183 -10.89 6.33 -12.07
N ASN A 184 -10.59 5.31 -12.88
CA ASN A 184 -9.23 5.02 -13.33
C ASN A 184 -8.66 6.18 -14.15
N VAL A 185 -9.42 6.73 -15.11
CA VAL A 185 -9.02 7.90 -15.92
C VAL A 185 -8.72 9.11 -15.03
N MET A 186 -9.57 9.39 -14.04
CA MET A 186 -9.35 10.50 -13.09
C MET A 186 -8.06 10.32 -12.30
N ILE A 187 -7.77 9.10 -11.83
CA ILE A 187 -6.53 8.82 -11.10
C ILE A 187 -5.31 8.87 -12.02
N VAL A 188 -5.42 8.42 -13.26
CA VAL A 188 -4.36 8.56 -14.27
C VAL A 188 -4.01 10.04 -14.48
N ASP A 189 -4.99 10.92 -14.57
CA ASP A 189 -4.73 12.38 -14.70
C ASP A 189 -4.02 12.95 -13.47
N LEU A 190 -4.40 12.49 -12.26
CA LEU A 190 -3.73 12.89 -11.04
C LEU A 190 -2.26 12.42 -11.02
N VAL A 191 -2.01 11.15 -11.34
CA VAL A 191 -0.65 10.58 -11.41
C VAL A 191 0.19 11.25 -12.51
N ARG A 192 -0.40 11.55 -13.66
CA ARG A 192 0.28 12.34 -14.73
C ARG A 192 0.72 13.70 -14.23
N ASN A 193 -0.17 14.39 -13.48
CA ASN A 193 0.17 15.68 -12.88
C ASN A 193 1.33 15.54 -11.89
N ASP A 194 1.28 14.56 -11.01
CA ASP A 194 2.30 14.31 -9.98
C ASP A 194 3.68 14.03 -10.63
N ILE A 195 3.76 13.04 -11.53
CA ILE A 195 4.99 12.66 -12.22
C ILE A 195 5.46 13.81 -13.15
N GLY A 196 4.53 14.54 -13.76
CA GLY A 196 4.83 15.66 -14.65
C GLY A 196 5.61 16.79 -13.99
N GLN A 197 5.51 16.96 -12.68
CA GLN A 197 6.26 17.99 -11.95
C GLN A 197 7.79 17.73 -11.93
N VAL A 198 8.21 16.49 -12.12
CA VAL A 198 9.63 16.07 -12.03
C VAL A 198 10.17 15.47 -13.30
N CYS A 199 9.33 15.22 -14.29
CA CYS A 199 9.73 14.71 -15.61
C CYS A 199 10.08 15.81 -16.60
N ALA A 200 10.84 15.46 -17.62
CA ALA A 200 11.13 16.33 -18.75
C ALA A 200 9.82 16.67 -19.48
N THR A 201 9.70 17.92 -19.92
CA THR A 201 8.51 18.40 -20.62
C THR A 201 8.22 17.54 -21.87
N GLY A 202 6.99 17.05 -21.97
CA GLY A 202 6.55 16.23 -23.10
C GLY A 202 6.91 14.73 -22.99
N SER A 203 7.64 14.29 -21.92
CA SER A 203 8.02 12.89 -21.76
C SER A 203 6.93 12.03 -21.10
N VAL A 204 5.95 12.65 -20.43
CA VAL A 204 4.90 11.90 -19.71
C VAL A 204 3.88 11.33 -20.69
N THR A 205 3.71 10.04 -20.66
CA THR A 205 2.81 9.27 -21.53
C THR A 205 1.95 8.30 -20.73
N VAL A 206 0.88 7.80 -21.33
CA VAL A 206 0.03 6.74 -20.78
C VAL A 206 0.01 5.61 -21.81
N PRO A 207 1.03 4.72 -21.79
CA PRO A 207 1.12 3.62 -22.74
C PRO A 207 -0.06 2.64 -22.63
N ASP A 208 -0.55 2.44 -21.42
CA ASP A 208 -1.69 1.55 -21.14
C ASP A 208 -2.75 2.34 -20.36
N LEU A 209 -3.96 2.41 -20.90
CA LEU A 209 -5.11 3.05 -20.25
C LEU A 209 -6.26 2.07 -20.09
N CYS A 210 -6.67 1.81 -18.86
CA CYS A 210 -7.80 0.93 -18.53
C CYS A 210 -7.68 -0.47 -19.14
N VAL A 211 -6.48 -1.05 -19.11
CA VAL A 211 -6.23 -2.43 -19.57
C VAL A 211 -6.68 -3.42 -18.51
N VAL A 212 -7.30 -4.51 -18.95
CA VAL A 212 -7.70 -5.59 -18.05
C VAL A 212 -6.53 -6.55 -17.85
N GLU A 213 -6.02 -6.59 -16.63
CA GLU A 213 -5.03 -7.58 -16.22
C GLU A 213 -5.70 -8.77 -15.53
N LYS A 214 -5.32 -9.99 -15.95
CA LYS A 214 -5.85 -11.24 -15.41
C LYS A 214 -4.89 -11.83 -14.40
N HIS A 215 -5.40 -12.09 -13.20
CA HIS A 215 -4.70 -12.77 -12.12
C HIS A 215 -5.46 -14.04 -11.72
N PRO A 216 -4.84 -14.99 -11.03
CA PRO A 216 -5.54 -16.19 -10.57
C PRO A 216 -6.76 -15.83 -9.71
N GLY A 217 -7.97 -16.06 -10.29
CA GLY A 217 -9.26 -15.85 -9.60
C GLY A 217 -9.79 -14.43 -9.58
N LEU A 218 -9.12 -13.45 -10.23
CA LEU A 218 -9.61 -12.08 -10.33
C LEU A 218 -9.04 -11.33 -11.55
N VAL A 219 -9.68 -10.21 -11.89
CA VAL A 219 -9.21 -9.27 -12.91
C VAL A 219 -9.11 -7.88 -12.30
N HIS A 220 -8.14 -7.09 -12.77
CA HIS A 220 -7.97 -5.69 -12.41
C HIS A 220 -8.02 -4.80 -13.65
N LEU A 221 -8.53 -3.58 -13.48
CA LEU A 221 -8.43 -2.52 -14.46
C LEU A 221 -7.20 -1.67 -14.12
N VAL A 222 -6.15 -1.78 -14.91
CA VAL A 222 -4.85 -1.17 -14.66
C VAL A 222 -4.54 -0.14 -15.72
N SER A 223 -3.90 0.95 -15.33
CA SER A 223 -3.28 1.90 -16.26
C SER A 223 -1.82 2.09 -15.92
N THR A 224 -1.02 2.48 -16.91
CA THR A 224 0.40 2.79 -16.73
C THR A 224 0.64 4.25 -17.10
N VAL A 225 1.19 5.02 -16.17
CA VAL A 225 1.73 6.35 -16.42
C VAL A 225 3.24 6.26 -16.41
N ARG A 226 3.90 6.80 -17.45
CA ARG A 226 5.36 6.72 -17.60
C ARG A 226 5.91 8.09 -17.98
N GLY A 227 7.08 8.44 -17.43
CA GLY A 227 7.81 9.67 -17.79
C GLY A 227 9.31 9.48 -17.68
N GLU A 228 10.07 10.47 -18.11
CA GLU A 228 11.51 10.53 -17.98
C GLU A 228 11.90 11.67 -17.05
N LEU A 229 12.60 11.39 -15.94
CA LEU A 229 13.03 12.41 -14.99
C LEU A 229 13.87 13.48 -15.68
N ARG A 230 13.62 14.75 -15.33
CA ARG A 230 14.48 15.85 -15.77
C ARG A 230 15.88 15.71 -15.15
N ASP A 231 16.86 16.37 -15.74
CA ASP A 231 18.22 16.39 -15.22
C ASP A 231 18.26 16.89 -13.79
N GLY A 232 18.98 16.19 -12.94
CA GLY A 232 19.13 16.51 -11.52
C GLY A 232 17.95 16.08 -10.62
N ALA A 233 16.87 15.52 -11.16
CA ALA A 233 15.79 14.96 -10.36
C ALA A 233 16.10 13.52 -9.96
N GLY A 234 15.86 13.20 -8.69
CA GLY A 234 16.06 11.89 -8.09
C GLY A 234 14.85 11.43 -7.28
N TRP A 235 15.10 10.53 -6.34
CA TRP A 235 14.08 10.03 -5.41
C TRP A 235 13.48 11.13 -4.53
N PRO A 236 14.25 12.11 -3.99
CA PRO A 236 13.67 13.19 -3.20
C PRO A 236 12.58 13.96 -3.94
N GLU A 237 12.87 14.42 -5.16
CA GLU A 237 11.92 15.19 -5.98
C GLU A 237 10.75 14.32 -6.42
N LEU A 238 11.01 13.05 -6.77
CA LEU A 238 9.97 12.11 -7.18
C LEU A 238 8.97 11.82 -6.05
N LEU A 239 9.47 11.57 -4.83
CA LEU A 239 8.62 11.40 -3.65
C LEU A 239 7.88 12.68 -3.30
N ALA A 240 8.56 13.83 -3.27
CA ALA A 240 7.92 15.12 -2.94
C ALA A 240 6.77 15.48 -3.91
N ALA A 241 6.89 15.13 -5.19
CA ALA A 241 5.85 15.39 -6.19
C ALA A 241 4.68 14.40 -6.14
N SER A 242 4.94 13.12 -5.77
CA SER A 242 3.97 12.04 -5.94
C SER A 242 3.31 11.61 -4.63
N PHE A 243 3.96 11.82 -3.49
CA PHE A 243 3.50 11.33 -2.19
C PHE A 243 2.47 12.26 -1.53
N PRO A 244 1.47 11.75 -0.81
CA PRO A 244 1.03 10.36 -0.80
C PRO A 244 0.42 9.91 -2.15
N PRO A 245 0.35 8.59 -2.42
CA PRO A 245 -0.18 8.09 -3.70
C PRO A 245 -1.56 8.63 -4.02
N GLY A 246 -1.75 9.11 -5.25
CA GLY A 246 -3.00 9.73 -5.69
C GLY A 246 -4.21 8.77 -5.64
N SER A 247 -3.99 7.48 -5.93
CA SER A 247 -5.03 6.44 -5.96
C SER A 247 -5.70 6.19 -4.61
N VAL A 248 -5.03 6.56 -3.51
CA VAL A 248 -5.48 6.34 -2.12
C VAL A 248 -5.71 7.63 -1.33
N THR A 249 -5.69 8.78 -2.01
CA THR A 249 -6.00 10.10 -1.45
C THR A 249 -7.28 10.67 -2.06
N GLY A 250 -7.18 11.32 -3.19
CA GLY A 250 -8.33 11.91 -3.90
C GLY A 250 -7.93 13.09 -4.77
N ALA A 251 -8.90 13.69 -5.41
CA ALA A 251 -8.71 14.75 -6.37
C ALA A 251 -9.65 15.94 -6.11
N PRO A 252 -9.12 17.20 -6.04
CA PRO A 252 -7.72 17.60 -5.97
C PRO A 252 -7.03 17.12 -4.69
N LYS A 253 -5.76 16.69 -4.78
CA LYS A 253 -5.04 16.05 -3.67
C LYS A 253 -5.03 16.90 -2.38
N SER A 254 -4.71 18.17 -2.46
CA SER A 254 -4.63 19.07 -1.30
C SER A 254 -5.97 19.23 -0.56
N SER A 255 -7.08 19.28 -1.28
CA SER A 255 -8.42 19.34 -0.68
C SER A 255 -8.80 18.00 -0.06
N ALA A 256 -8.53 16.88 -0.75
CA ALA A 256 -8.78 15.55 -0.23
C ALA A 256 -8.01 15.28 1.07
N LEU A 257 -6.73 15.62 1.15
CA LEU A 257 -5.92 15.46 2.36
C LEU A 257 -6.51 16.19 3.56
N ARG A 258 -6.98 17.43 3.41
CA ARG A 258 -7.64 18.19 4.50
C ARG A 258 -8.94 17.52 4.98
N ILE A 259 -9.73 16.99 4.05
CA ILE A 259 -10.97 16.30 4.38
C ILE A 259 -10.70 14.98 5.10
N ILE A 260 -9.72 14.21 4.65
CA ILE A 260 -9.27 12.96 5.28
C ILE A 260 -8.82 13.22 6.71
N ASP A 261 -7.93 14.19 6.92
CA ASP A 261 -7.42 14.56 8.24
C ASP A 261 -8.54 14.97 9.23
N ALA A 262 -9.60 15.63 8.72
CA ALA A 262 -10.72 16.03 9.55
C ALA A 262 -11.69 14.87 9.91
N LEU A 263 -11.65 13.75 9.17
CA LEU A 263 -12.63 12.66 9.32
C LEU A 263 -12.05 11.40 9.95
N GLU A 264 -10.78 11.11 9.72
CA GLU A 264 -10.13 9.90 10.23
C GLU A 264 -9.62 10.12 11.65
N THR A 265 -9.84 9.15 12.52
CA THR A 265 -9.55 9.26 13.97
C THR A 265 -8.27 8.54 14.39
N ALA A 266 -7.61 7.84 13.48
CA ALA A 266 -6.36 7.14 13.72
C ALA A 266 -5.39 7.39 12.56
N PRO A 267 -4.08 7.47 12.82
CA PRO A 267 -3.09 7.55 11.76
C PRO A 267 -3.13 6.30 10.87
N ARG A 268 -2.91 6.49 9.59
CA ARG A 268 -2.85 5.40 8.61
C ARG A 268 -1.53 4.62 8.70
N GLY A 269 -0.44 5.29 9.10
CA GLY A 269 0.90 4.72 9.15
C GLY A 269 1.36 4.20 7.78
N PRO A 270 1.91 2.97 7.69
CA PRO A 270 2.33 2.38 6.41
C PRO A 270 1.16 2.11 5.45
N TYR A 271 -0.06 2.02 5.95
CA TYR A 271 -1.23 1.85 5.10
C TYR A 271 -1.44 3.09 4.23
N THR A 272 -1.61 2.87 2.92
CA THR A 272 -1.69 3.93 1.89
C THR A 272 -0.41 4.75 1.72
N GLY A 273 0.67 4.34 2.36
CA GLY A 273 2.02 4.87 2.14
C GLY A 273 2.75 4.22 0.96
N GLY A 274 4.07 4.31 0.95
CA GLY A 274 4.96 3.70 -0.05
C GLY A 274 5.88 2.66 0.59
N ILE A 275 5.85 1.41 0.09
CA ILE A 275 6.63 0.30 0.65
C ILE A 275 7.37 -0.40 -0.48
N GLY A 276 8.69 -0.59 -0.33
CA GLY A 276 9.45 -1.28 -1.34
C GLY A 276 10.96 -1.18 -1.18
N TRP A 277 11.66 -1.11 -2.29
CA TRP A 277 13.12 -1.13 -2.33
C TRP A 277 13.68 -0.21 -3.40
N VAL A 278 14.95 0.20 -3.18
CA VAL A 278 15.78 0.93 -4.14
C VAL A 278 17.17 0.30 -4.16
N ASP A 279 17.66 -0.03 -5.34
CA ASP A 279 19.04 -0.40 -5.62
C ASP A 279 19.72 0.82 -6.26
N ALA A 280 20.38 1.63 -5.42
CA ALA A 280 21.01 2.87 -5.85
C ALA A 280 22.17 2.63 -6.80
N ASP A 281 22.92 1.50 -6.63
CA ASP A 281 24.05 1.15 -7.49
C ASP A 281 23.60 0.85 -8.93
N ARG A 282 22.37 0.35 -9.11
CA ARG A 282 21.78 0.05 -10.41
C ARG A 282 20.88 1.18 -10.93
N GLY A 283 20.57 2.16 -10.09
CA GLY A 283 19.61 3.22 -10.42
C GLY A 283 18.18 2.70 -10.60
N THR A 284 17.83 1.60 -9.93
CA THR A 284 16.51 0.97 -10.03
C THR A 284 15.79 0.96 -8.69
N GLY A 285 14.46 0.95 -8.70
CA GLY A 285 13.69 0.81 -7.48
C GLY A 285 12.21 0.63 -7.76
N GLU A 286 11.52 0.07 -6.77
CA GLU A 286 10.10 -0.24 -6.85
C GLU A 286 9.45 -0.01 -5.49
N LEU A 287 8.45 0.87 -5.45
CA LEU A 287 7.62 1.15 -4.30
C LEU A 287 6.17 0.80 -4.64
N ALA A 288 5.55 -0.02 -3.82
CA ALA A 288 4.13 -0.33 -3.89
C ALA A 288 3.31 0.63 -3.04
N VAL A 289 2.04 0.82 -3.38
CA VAL A 289 1.07 1.45 -2.47
C VAL A 289 0.84 0.53 -1.28
N GLY A 290 0.95 1.04 -0.06
CA GLY A 290 0.81 0.27 1.18
C GLY A 290 -0.62 -0.19 1.46
N ILE A 291 -1.28 -0.85 0.51
CA ILE A 291 -2.60 -1.48 0.70
C ILE A 291 -2.47 -3.00 0.87
N ARG A 292 -3.46 -3.64 1.47
CA ARG A 292 -3.38 -5.05 1.89
C ARG A 292 -2.15 -5.31 2.76
N THR A 293 -1.89 -4.38 3.67
CA THR A 293 -0.67 -4.28 4.45
C THR A 293 -1.00 -4.35 5.93
N PHE A 294 -0.26 -5.20 6.62
CA PHE A 294 -0.24 -5.30 8.08
C PHE A 294 1.04 -4.68 8.62
N TRP A 295 0.95 -4.11 9.82
CA TRP A 295 2.14 -3.67 10.56
C TRP A 295 1.95 -3.91 12.06
N ILE A 296 3.07 -4.14 12.75
CA ILE A 296 3.07 -4.31 14.20
C ILE A 296 3.48 -2.99 14.84
N ASP A 297 2.61 -2.48 15.69
CA ASP A 297 2.95 -1.43 16.65
C ASP A 297 3.41 -2.09 17.95
N ARG A 298 4.73 -2.15 18.15
CA ARG A 298 5.31 -2.78 19.35
C ARG A 298 5.04 -2.01 20.64
N VAL A 299 4.82 -0.70 20.53
CA VAL A 299 4.50 0.13 21.71
C VAL A 299 3.10 -0.18 22.21
N ALA A 300 2.15 -0.26 21.30
CA ALA A 300 0.77 -0.64 21.62
C ALA A 300 0.60 -2.16 21.83
N GLY A 301 1.52 -2.99 21.32
CA GLY A 301 1.38 -4.46 21.32
C GLY A 301 0.30 -4.94 20.35
N GLU A 302 0.13 -4.25 19.24
CA GLU A 302 -0.97 -4.48 18.29
C GLU A 302 -0.47 -4.83 16.88
N LEU A 303 -1.17 -5.76 16.26
CA LEU A 303 -1.17 -5.92 14.81
C LEU A 303 -2.24 -5.00 14.23
N ARG A 304 -1.86 -4.18 13.26
CA ARG A 304 -2.74 -3.21 12.61
C ARG A 304 -2.91 -3.52 11.13
N PHE A 305 -4.07 -3.16 10.60
CA PHE A 305 -4.44 -3.33 9.19
C PHE A 305 -5.35 -2.18 8.75
N GLY A 306 -5.05 -1.56 7.61
CA GLY A 306 -5.88 -0.50 7.04
C GLY A 306 -6.83 -1.01 5.96
N THR A 307 -8.03 -0.42 5.90
CA THR A 307 -9.02 -0.64 4.83
C THR A 307 -9.79 0.65 4.56
N GLY A 308 -10.26 0.84 3.33
CA GLY A 308 -10.98 2.04 2.95
C GLY A 308 -11.55 1.96 1.54
N ALA A 309 -12.24 3.03 1.15
CA ALA A 309 -12.82 3.17 -0.17
C ALA A 309 -12.71 4.61 -0.70
N GLY A 310 -12.67 4.76 -2.01
CA GLY A 310 -12.74 6.05 -2.70
C GLY A 310 -14.20 6.51 -2.78
N ILE A 311 -14.51 7.59 -2.08
CA ILE A 311 -15.86 8.13 -2.01
C ILE A 311 -16.06 9.14 -3.13
N THR A 312 -17.08 8.89 -3.96
CA THR A 312 -17.51 9.72 -5.07
C THR A 312 -18.95 10.22 -4.86
N TRP A 313 -19.45 11.05 -5.77
CA TRP A 313 -20.83 11.52 -5.72
C TRP A 313 -21.86 10.38 -5.66
N GLY A 314 -21.59 9.28 -6.40
CA GLY A 314 -22.48 8.11 -6.48
C GLY A 314 -22.36 7.12 -5.32
N SER A 315 -21.46 7.35 -4.36
CA SER A 315 -21.21 6.44 -3.25
C SER A 315 -22.42 6.34 -2.30
N ASP A 316 -22.86 5.11 -2.05
CA ASP A 316 -23.85 4.81 -1.00
C ASP A 316 -23.12 4.49 0.31
N PRO A 317 -23.41 5.18 1.43
CA PRO A 317 -22.69 5.00 2.68
C PRO A 317 -22.63 3.56 3.20
N GLU A 318 -23.72 2.82 3.05
CA GLU A 318 -23.78 1.43 3.52
C GLU A 318 -23.06 0.45 2.57
N ALA A 319 -23.07 0.75 1.28
CA ALA A 319 -22.32 -0.03 0.30
C ALA A 319 -20.82 0.16 0.50
N GLU A 320 -20.35 1.39 0.73
CA GLU A 320 -18.93 1.69 1.00
C GLU A 320 -18.45 1.03 2.31
N TRP A 321 -19.28 1.04 3.37
CA TRP A 321 -18.97 0.30 4.58
C TRP A 321 -18.77 -1.20 4.29
N ARG A 322 -19.72 -1.82 3.59
CA ARG A 322 -19.64 -3.25 3.22
C ARG A 322 -18.42 -3.56 2.35
N GLU A 323 -18.02 -2.61 1.49
CA GLU A 323 -16.81 -2.76 0.67
C GLU A 323 -15.56 -2.83 1.54
N THR A 324 -15.44 -1.98 2.58
CA THR A 324 -14.30 -2.06 3.51
C THR A 324 -14.25 -3.38 4.28
N GLU A 325 -15.42 -3.90 4.68
CA GLU A 325 -15.53 -5.21 5.33
C GLU A 325 -15.07 -6.33 4.39
N LEU A 326 -15.55 -6.31 3.14
CA LEU A 326 -15.21 -7.32 2.14
C LEU A 326 -13.71 -7.30 1.80
N LYS A 327 -13.10 -6.12 1.68
CA LYS A 327 -11.67 -5.95 1.43
C LYS A 327 -10.82 -6.51 2.58
N ALA A 328 -11.28 -6.39 3.82
CA ALA A 328 -10.57 -6.84 5.01
C ALA A 328 -10.75 -8.34 5.29
N ALA A 329 -11.93 -8.89 5.07
CA ALA A 329 -12.36 -10.19 5.58
C ALA A 329 -11.36 -11.33 5.32
N ARG A 330 -10.92 -11.49 4.06
CA ARG A 330 -9.97 -12.56 3.69
C ARG A 330 -8.61 -12.37 4.35
N LEU A 331 -8.12 -11.15 4.36
CA LEU A 331 -6.80 -10.81 4.90
C LEU A 331 -6.76 -10.99 6.42
N LEU A 332 -7.81 -10.55 7.12
CA LEU A 332 -7.94 -10.78 8.55
C LEU A 332 -8.06 -12.27 8.89
N ALA A 333 -8.79 -13.06 8.08
CA ALA A 333 -8.87 -14.51 8.26
C ALA A 333 -7.49 -15.18 8.09
N VAL A 334 -6.67 -14.73 7.12
CA VAL A 334 -5.28 -15.20 6.95
C VAL A 334 -4.44 -14.82 8.17
N ALA A 335 -4.49 -13.56 8.60
CA ALA A 335 -3.73 -13.07 9.75
C ALA A 335 -4.15 -13.72 11.06
N SER A 336 -5.41 -14.14 11.20
CA SER A 336 -5.94 -14.85 12.37
C SER A 336 -5.76 -16.38 12.30
N GLY A 337 -5.10 -16.90 11.25
CA GLY A 337 -4.84 -18.34 11.11
C GLY A 337 -6.10 -19.19 10.85
N THR A 338 -7.23 -18.57 10.48
CA THR A 338 -8.51 -19.26 10.24
C THR A 338 -8.79 -19.50 8.73
N TYR A 339 -7.84 -19.18 7.88
CA TYR A 339 -7.94 -19.35 6.43
C TYR A 339 -7.25 -20.63 5.96
N GLU A 340 -8.00 -21.57 5.35
CA GLU A 340 -7.44 -22.68 4.60
C GLU A 340 -7.35 -22.35 3.11
N ALA A 341 -6.24 -22.70 2.46
CA ALA A 341 -6.00 -22.45 1.03
C ALA A 341 -7.01 -23.14 0.08
N SER A 342 -7.85 -24.04 0.61
CA SER A 342 -8.94 -24.71 -0.11
C SER A 342 -10.20 -23.84 -0.27
N GLY A 343 -10.21 -22.61 0.22
CA GLY A 343 -11.36 -21.69 0.13
C GLY A 343 -12.48 -21.97 1.13
N ARG A 344 -12.22 -22.77 2.16
CA ARG A 344 -13.15 -22.97 3.28
C ARG A 344 -12.66 -22.21 4.50
N THR A 345 -13.53 -21.40 5.09
CA THR A 345 -13.29 -20.80 6.41
C THR A 345 -13.48 -21.91 7.46
N LEU A 346 -12.52 -22.05 8.37
CA LEU A 346 -12.74 -22.90 9.56
C LEU A 346 -13.81 -22.22 10.43
N THR A 347 -14.88 -22.93 10.68
CA THR A 347 -15.99 -22.49 11.57
C THR A 347 -15.61 -22.65 13.02
#